data_e1191aefadd8270f7bdc845c1b947f8f
#
_entry.id   e1191aefadd8270f7bdc845c1b947f8f
#
_cell.length_a   1.000
_cell.length_b   1.000
_cell.length_c   1.000
_cell.angle_alpha   90.00
_cell.angle_beta   90.00
_cell.angle_gamma   90.00
#
_symmetry.space_group_name_H-M   'P 1'
#
loop_
_entity.id
_entity.type
_entity.pdbx_description
1 polymer ?
#
loop_
_entity_poly.entity_id
_entity_poly.type
_entity_poly.pdbx_seq_one_letter_code
_entity_poly.pdbx_strand_id
1 'polypeptide(L)'
;MDAEKFTERSRGFIQAAQGLALRSNNQQFTTEHLLKVLLDDEEGLAARLIRAAGGRPEEALRQTELALAKLPKVEGGNGQV
;
A
#
# COMPACT_ATOMS: atom_id res chain seq x y z
N MET A 1 -13.81 -17.02 11.78
CA MET A 1 -13.71 -15.82 10.97
C MET A 1 -14.73 -15.87 9.85
N ASP A 2 -15.39 -14.76 9.60
CA ASP A 2 -16.39 -14.66 8.56
C ASP A 2 -15.70 -14.43 7.21
N ALA A 3 -15.93 -15.35 6.26
CA ALA A 3 -15.30 -15.27 4.93
C ALA A 3 -15.75 -14.02 4.18
N GLU A 4 -17.00 -13.61 4.37
CA GLU A 4 -17.51 -12.40 3.72
C GLU A 4 -16.77 -11.16 4.20
N LYS A 5 -16.56 -11.05 5.52
CA LYS A 5 -15.85 -9.90 6.07
C LYS A 5 -14.41 -9.87 5.60
N PHE A 6 -13.80 -11.04 5.53
CA PHE A 6 -12.43 -11.11 5.03
C PHE A 6 -12.35 -10.65 3.58
N THR A 7 -13.30 -11.07 2.75
CA THR A 7 -13.33 -10.68 1.35
C THR A 7 -13.57 -9.19 1.19
N GLU A 8 -14.49 -8.64 1.99
CA GLU A 8 -14.77 -7.21 1.94
C GLU A 8 -13.55 -6.39 2.32
N ARG A 9 -12.84 -6.81 3.36
CA ARG A 9 -11.65 -6.09 3.81
C ARG A 9 -10.55 -6.16 2.76
N SER A 10 -10.35 -7.33 2.15
CA SER A 10 -9.36 -7.47 1.09
C SER A 10 -9.68 -6.56 -0.10
N ARG A 11 -10.94 -6.50 -0.48
CA ARG A 11 -11.37 -5.62 -1.56
C ARG A 11 -11.11 -4.16 -1.21
N GLY A 12 -11.40 -3.78 0.05
CA GLY A 12 -11.14 -2.43 0.50
C GLY A 12 -9.68 -2.04 0.43
N PHE A 13 -8.80 -2.95 0.82
CA PHE A 13 -7.36 -2.69 0.74
C PHE A 13 -6.90 -2.53 -0.71
N ILE A 14 -7.42 -3.37 -1.60
CA ILE A 14 -7.05 -3.27 -3.01
C ILE A 14 -7.53 -1.95 -3.60
N GLN A 15 -8.76 -1.55 -3.31
CA GLN A 15 -9.29 -0.29 -3.80
C GLN A 15 -8.50 0.89 -3.25
N ALA A 16 -8.11 0.84 -1.98
CA ALA A 16 -7.31 1.89 -1.38
C ALA A 16 -5.94 1.99 -2.04
N ALA A 17 -5.34 0.84 -2.35
CA ALA A 17 -4.03 0.82 -2.99
C ALA A 17 -4.10 1.34 -4.42
N GLN A 18 -5.16 1.01 -5.14
CA GLN A 18 -5.37 1.55 -6.47
C GLN A 18 -5.56 3.05 -6.42
N GLY A 19 -6.31 3.54 -5.43
CA GLY A 19 -6.48 4.97 -5.23
C GLY A 19 -5.16 5.66 -4.92
N LEU A 20 -4.31 5.02 -4.14
CA LEU A 20 -3.00 5.56 -3.83
C LEU A 20 -2.16 5.70 -5.10
N ALA A 21 -2.17 4.69 -5.96
CA ALA A 21 -1.41 4.75 -7.21
C ALA A 21 -1.89 5.92 -8.08
N LEU A 22 -3.20 6.11 -8.15
CA LEU A 22 -3.75 7.22 -8.92
C LEU A 22 -3.36 8.59 -8.34
N ARG A 23 -3.47 8.73 -7.02
CA ARG A 23 -3.14 10.00 -6.37
C ARG A 23 -1.66 10.32 -6.49
N SER A 24 -0.83 9.28 -6.57
CA SER A 24 0.62 9.45 -6.68
C SER A 24 1.09 9.58 -8.13
N ASN A 25 0.16 9.55 -9.07
CA ASN A 25 0.48 9.64 -10.50
C ASN A 25 1.42 8.54 -10.97
N ASN A 26 1.34 7.38 -10.33
CA ASN A 26 2.14 6.24 -10.75
C ASN A 26 1.45 5.57 -11.94
N GLN A 27 2.25 5.15 -12.92
CA GLN A 27 1.70 4.54 -14.13
C GLN A 27 1.12 3.18 -13.87
N GLN A 28 1.67 2.47 -12.88
CA GLN A 28 1.27 1.11 -12.60
C GLN A 28 0.88 0.96 -11.13
N PHE A 29 -0.12 0.13 -10.92
CA PHE A 29 -0.47 -0.32 -9.59
C PHE A 29 0.48 -1.48 -9.24
N THR A 30 1.22 -1.36 -8.14
CA THR A 30 2.23 -2.35 -7.76
C THR A 30 1.95 -2.92 -6.38
N THR A 31 2.69 -3.98 -6.05
CA THR A 31 2.59 -4.56 -4.71
C THR A 31 3.02 -3.58 -3.63
N GLU A 32 3.91 -2.63 -3.95
CA GLU A 32 4.31 -1.61 -3.00
C GLU A 32 3.13 -0.73 -2.59
N HIS A 33 2.22 -0.43 -3.52
CA HIS A 33 1.03 0.34 -3.18
C HIS A 33 0.16 -0.43 -2.19
N LEU A 34 -0.01 -1.73 -2.42
CA LEU A 34 -0.81 -2.54 -1.52
C LEU A 34 -0.13 -2.65 -0.16
N LEU A 35 1.18 -2.85 -0.14
CA LEU A 35 1.93 -2.95 1.10
C LEU A 35 1.83 -1.67 1.91
N LYS A 36 1.92 -0.52 1.26
CA LYS A 36 1.80 0.77 1.94
C LYS A 36 0.46 0.87 2.66
N VAL A 37 -0.63 0.51 1.96
CA VAL A 37 -1.96 0.59 2.56
C VAL A 37 -2.08 -0.36 3.76
N LEU A 38 -1.54 -1.57 3.63
CA LEU A 38 -1.61 -2.54 4.73
C LEU A 38 -0.79 -2.07 5.93
N LEU A 39 0.35 -1.44 5.70
CA LEU A 39 1.21 -0.99 6.79
C LEU A 39 0.74 0.32 7.43
N ASP A 40 -0.05 1.12 6.70
CA ASP A 40 -0.61 2.34 7.25
C ASP A 40 -1.57 2.05 8.40
N ASP A 41 -2.16 0.86 8.42
CA ASP A 41 -3.02 0.45 9.53
C ASP A 41 -2.13 -0.10 10.63
N GLU A 42 -1.79 0.74 11.61
CA GLU A 42 -0.86 0.36 12.67
C GLU A 42 -1.36 -0.78 13.53
N GLU A 43 -2.67 -0.95 13.61
CA GLU A 43 -3.25 -2.02 14.39
C GLU A 43 -3.72 -3.17 13.52
N GLY A 44 -3.38 -3.12 12.24
CA GLY A 44 -3.79 -4.12 11.29
C GLY A 44 -2.97 -5.40 11.40
N LEU A 45 -3.41 -6.39 10.64
CA LEU A 45 -2.79 -7.71 10.68
C LEU A 45 -1.34 -7.66 10.21
N ALA A 46 -1.05 -6.90 9.16
CA ALA A 46 0.30 -6.84 8.61
C ALA A 46 1.29 -6.33 9.66
N ALA A 47 0.94 -5.24 10.35
CA ALA A 47 1.81 -4.68 11.38
C ALA A 47 2.00 -5.67 12.52
N ARG A 48 0.94 -6.34 12.93
CA ARG A 48 1.03 -7.31 14.03
C ARG A 48 1.89 -8.50 13.65
N LEU A 49 1.78 -8.99 12.42
CA LEU A 49 2.59 -10.10 11.97
C LEU A 49 4.08 -9.74 11.93
N ILE A 50 4.38 -8.53 11.48
CA ILE A 50 5.77 -8.08 11.42
C ILE A 50 6.34 -7.99 12.83
N ARG A 51 5.59 -7.44 13.78
CA ARG A 51 6.05 -7.37 15.17
C ARG A 51 6.26 -8.76 15.75
N ALA A 52 5.33 -9.68 15.49
CA ALA A 52 5.42 -11.03 15.99
C ALA A 52 6.65 -11.76 15.45
N ALA A 53 7.07 -11.42 14.24
CA ALA A 53 8.25 -12.02 13.62
C ALA A 53 9.54 -11.34 14.05
N GLY A 54 9.47 -10.33 14.93
CA GLY A 54 10.65 -9.64 15.42
C GLY A 54 11.05 -8.43 14.59
N GLY A 55 10.25 -8.06 13.62
CA GLY A 55 10.52 -6.89 12.78
C GLY A 55 9.86 -5.64 13.33
N ARG A 56 10.05 -4.55 12.61
CA ARG A 56 9.47 -3.25 12.98
C ARG A 56 8.61 -2.74 11.82
N PRO A 57 7.29 -2.64 12.04
CA PRO A 57 6.39 -2.15 10.97
C PRO A 57 6.75 -0.75 10.50
N GLU A 58 7.22 0.10 11.41
CA GLU A 58 7.59 1.47 11.07
C GLU A 58 8.72 1.50 10.04
N GLU A 59 9.68 0.62 10.21
CA GLU A 59 10.79 0.54 9.25
C GLU A 59 10.33 -0.04 7.93
N ALA A 60 9.45 -1.06 7.97
CA ALA A 60 8.90 -1.62 6.75
C ALA A 60 8.11 -0.57 5.98
N LEU A 61 7.33 0.25 6.68
CA LEU A 61 6.58 1.33 6.06
C LEU A 61 7.50 2.34 5.42
N ARG A 62 8.56 2.72 6.13
CA ARG A 62 9.52 3.70 5.61
C ARG A 62 10.19 3.19 4.33
N GLN A 63 10.59 1.92 4.33
CA GLN A 63 11.22 1.33 3.15
C GLN A 63 10.23 1.27 1.99
N THR A 64 8.98 0.96 2.28
CA THR A 64 7.94 0.91 1.26
C THR A 64 7.72 2.30 0.65
N GLU A 65 7.69 3.32 1.48
CA GLU A 65 7.52 4.69 0.99
C GLU A 65 8.68 5.12 0.13
N LEU A 66 9.90 4.72 0.49
CA LEU A 66 11.06 5.01 -0.34
C LEU A 66 10.97 4.30 -1.69
N ALA A 67 10.52 3.06 -1.69
CA ALA A 67 10.36 2.31 -2.93
C ALA A 67 9.30 2.96 -3.83
N LEU A 68 8.19 3.41 -3.23
CA LEU A 68 7.14 4.09 -3.98
C LEU A 68 7.65 5.39 -4.61
N ALA A 69 8.50 6.11 -3.90
CA ALA A 69 9.02 7.37 -4.40
C ALA A 69 9.89 7.18 -5.65
N LYS A 70 10.41 5.97 -5.84
CA LYS A 70 11.25 5.65 -6.98
C LYS A 70 10.47 5.16 -8.19
N LEU A 71 9.16 4.94 -8.05
CA LEU A 71 8.36 4.45 -9.15
C LEU A 71 8.14 5.55 -10.19
N PRO A 72 8.07 5.18 -11.48
CA PRO A 72 7.79 6.16 -12.52
C PRO A 72 6.44 6.84 -12.30
N LYS A 73 6.37 8.12 -12.59
CA LYS A 73 5.15 8.90 -12.47
C LYS A 73 4.74 9.43 -13.82
N VAL A 74 3.43 9.59 -13.96
CA VAL A 74 2.89 10.21 -15.17
C VAL A 74 3.11 11.72 -15.06
N GLU A 75 3.80 12.28 -16.06
CA GLU A 75 4.08 13.72 -16.07
C GLU A 75 2.92 14.48 -16.65
N GLY A 76 2.66 15.55 -16.09
CA GLY A 76 1.74 16.45 -16.66
C GLY A 76 0.34 16.18 -16.49
N GLY A 77 0.66 16.25 -17.02
CA GLY A 77 -0.15 16.35 -17.16
C GLY A 77 -0.60 16.16 -17.56
N ASN A 78 -0.47 16.29 -17.59
CA ASN A 78 -0.78 16.04 -17.86
C ASN A 78 -0.72 15.58 -18.33
N GLY A 79 -0.57 15.39 -18.59
CA GLY A 79 -0.44 14.91 -18.84
C GLY A 79 0.23 14.78 -19.46
N GLN A 80 0.53 15.08 -19.53
CA GLN A 80 1.03 14.97 -19.89
C GLN A 80 1.55 14.73 -20.25
N VAL A 81 1.69 14.63 -20.56
CA VAL A 81 2.08 14.44 -20.56
C VAL A 81 2.25 14.45 -20.64
#